data_247b8e58926513274eea3fdf51af26fc
#
_entry.id   247b8e58926513274eea3fdf51af26fc
#
_cell.length_a   1.000
_cell.length_b   1.000
_cell.length_c   1.000
_cell.angle_alpha   90.00
_cell.angle_beta   90.00
_cell.angle_gamma   90.00
#
_symmetry.space_group_name_H-M   'P 1'
#
loop_
_entity.id
_entity.type
_entity.pdbx_description
1 polymer ?
#
loop_
_entity_poly.entity_id
_entity_poly.type
_entity_poly.pdbx_seq_one_letter_code
_entity_poly.pdbx_strand_id
1 'polypeptide(L)'
;MIYIFCAPSGSGKSTMVKHLLHTYPNQFELSISCTTRAPRGQEVHGKEYYFISVDEFQERIKNDEFIEYEQVYEGLYYGTLKEEINRIEKAGKQVLFDVDVKGGINLKRLLGNRATSVFICPPSIDELRRRLIGRGDTSPEMIEKRIA
;
A
#
# COMPACT_ATOMS: atom_id res chain seq x y z
N MET A 1 14.61 3.30 8.69
CA MET A 1 13.29 3.75 9.19
C MET A 1 12.20 3.36 8.22
N ILE A 2 11.05 3.01 8.73
CA ILE A 2 9.89 2.62 7.93
C ILE A 2 8.77 3.64 8.18
N TYR A 3 8.17 4.17 7.11
CA TYR A 3 7.06 5.10 7.21
C TYR A 3 5.82 4.49 6.56
N ILE A 4 4.71 4.53 7.29
CA ILE A 4 3.43 4.00 6.83
C ILE A 4 2.50 5.19 6.58
N PHE A 5 2.25 5.49 5.30
CA PHE A 5 1.30 6.53 4.92
C PHE A 5 -0.06 5.89 4.72
N CYS A 6 -1.01 6.31 5.52
CA CYS A 6 -2.37 5.79 5.45
C CYS A 6 -3.38 6.93 5.49
N ALA A 7 -4.48 6.77 4.77
CA ALA A 7 -5.49 7.79 4.66
C ALA A 7 -6.74 7.25 3.96
N PRO A 8 -7.89 7.92 4.14
CA PRO A 8 -9.07 7.62 3.32
C PRO A 8 -8.80 7.94 1.85
N SER A 9 -9.53 7.29 0.95
CA SER A 9 -9.45 7.58 -0.48
C SER A 9 -9.75 9.06 -0.75
N GLY A 10 -8.98 9.68 -1.65
CA GLY A 10 -9.19 11.08 -2.02
C GLY A 10 -8.59 12.11 -1.07
N SER A 11 -7.81 11.71 -0.08
CA SER A 11 -7.21 12.63 0.90
C SER A 11 -5.90 13.28 0.43
N GLY A 12 -5.38 12.91 -0.74
CA GLY A 12 -4.12 13.42 -1.26
C GLY A 12 -2.90 12.57 -0.92
N LYS A 13 -3.11 11.38 -0.35
CA LYS A 13 -2.03 10.48 0.05
C LYS A 13 -1.11 10.12 -1.11
N SER A 14 -1.66 9.68 -2.24
CA SER A 14 -0.86 9.27 -3.41
C SER A 14 -0.03 10.43 -3.96
N THR A 15 -0.59 11.64 -3.95
CA THR A 15 0.12 12.84 -4.39
C THR A 15 1.31 13.13 -3.48
N MET A 16 1.13 13.02 -2.17
CA MET A 16 2.19 13.27 -1.21
C MET A 16 3.29 12.22 -1.32
N VAL A 17 2.92 10.93 -1.42
CA VAL A 17 3.89 9.84 -1.58
C VAL A 17 4.71 10.03 -2.85
N LYS A 18 4.06 10.34 -3.97
CA LYS A 18 4.76 10.62 -5.23
C LYS A 18 5.71 11.80 -5.12
N HIS A 19 5.30 12.84 -4.41
CA HIS A 19 6.14 14.02 -4.19
C HIS A 19 7.42 13.65 -3.42
N LEU A 20 7.30 12.87 -2.36
CA LEU A 20 8.45 12.42 -1.58
C LEU A 20 9.41 11.57 -2.40
N LEU A 21 8.88 10.64 -3.19
CA LEU A 21 9.69 9.76 -4.03
C LEU A 21 10.40 10.53 -5.13
N HIS A 22 9.73 11.54 -5.71
CA HIS A 22 10.30 12.37 -6.76
C HIS A 22 11.37 13.34 -6.22
N THR A 23 11.09 13.95 -5.06
CA THR A 23 11.97 14.96 -4.46
C THR A 23 13.20 14.33 -3.81
N TYR A 24 13.03 13.15 -3.19
CA TYR A 24 14.11 12.47 -2.46
C TYR A 24 14.31 11.03 -2.94
N PRO A 25 14.65 10.83 -4.23
CA PRO A 25 14.72 9.47 -4.80
C PRO A 25 15.81 8.60 -4.19
N ASN A 26 16.84 9.21 -3.58
CA ASN A 26 17.93 8.48 -2.95
C ASN A 26 17.67 8.20 -1.47
N GLN A 27 16.60 8.73 -0.89
CA GLN A 27 16.29 8.57 0.55
C GLN A 27 15.11 7.64 0.80
N PHE A 28 14.18 7.55 -0.13
CA PHE A 28 12.94 6.78 0.04
C PHE A 28 12.70 5.82 -1.11
N GLU A 29 12.11 4.69 -0.80
CA GLU A 29 11.63 3.76 -1.83
C GLU A 29 10.32 3.14 -1.35
N LEU A 30 9.37 3.01 -2.28
CA LEU A 30 8.07 2.43 -1.99
C LEU A 30 8.18 0.91 -1.91
N SER A 31 7.60 0.32 -0.87
CA SER A 31 7.50 -1.13 -0.76
C SER A 31 6.51 -1.67 -1.79
N ILE A 32 6.93 -2.71 -2.51
CA ILE A 32 6.12 -3.33 -3.56
C ILE A 32 5.51 -4.61 -3.01
N SER A 33 4.19 -4.72 -3.07
CA SER A 33 3.47 -5.90 -2.58
C SER A 33 3.43 -7.01 -3.62
N CYS A 34 3.25 -8.24 -3.14
CA CYS A 34 2.98 -9.40 -4.00
C CYS A 34 1.48 -9.57 -4.19
N THR A 35 1.08 -10.06 -5.36
CA THR A 35 -0.31 -10.43 -5.62
C THR A 35 -0.38 -11.63 -6.57
N THR A 36 -1.45 -12.40 -6.45
CA THR A 36 -1.77 -13.48 -7.38
C THR A 36 -2.68 -13.02 -8.52
N ARG A 37 -3.10 -11.75 -8.49
CA ARG A 37 -3.88 -11.15 -9.56
C ARG A 37 -3.01 -10.97 -10.80
N ALA A 38 -3.60 -11.15 -11.98
CA ALA A 38 -2.90 -10.87 -13.23
C ALA A 38 -2.66 -9.37 -13.41
N PRO A 39 -1.58 -8.97 -14.07
CA PRO A 39 -1.34 -7.55 -14.38
C PRO A 39 -2.50 -6.95 -15.18
N ARG A 40 -2.82 -5.69 -14.90
CA ARG A 40 -3.87 -4.92 -15.58
C ARG A 40 -3.24 -3.78 -16.36
N GLY A 41 -3.69 -3.57 -17.61
CA GLY A 41 -3.21 -2.48 -18.44
C GLY A 41 -1.70 -2.49 -18.59
N GLN A 42 -1.06 -1.42 -18.16
CA GLN A 42 0.39 -1.25 -18.28
C GLN A 42 1.18 -1.66 -17.01
N GLU A 43 0.52 -2.36 -16.08
CA GLU A 43 1.21 -2.82 -14.86
C GLU A 43 2.32 -3.80 -15.20
N VAL A 44 3.46 -3.64 -14.52
CA VAL A 44 4.68 -4.42 -14.78
C VAL A 44 5.15 -5.08 -13.49
N HIS A 45 5.56 -6.35 -13.59
CA HIS A 45 6.15 -7.08 -12.48
C HIS A 45 7.36 -6.33 -11.90
N GLY A 46 7.34 -6.13 -10.59
CA GLY A 46 8.42 -5.44 -9.89
C GLY A 46 8.27 -3.92 -9.86
N LYS A 47 7.20 -3.38 -10.42
CA LYS A 47 6.90 -1.95 -10.38
C LYS A 47 5.64 -1.65 -9.57
N GLU A 48 4.46 -2.04 -10.05
CA GLU A 48 3.21 -1.89 -9.29
C GLU A 48 3.05 -3.00 -8.27
N TYR A 49 3.36 -4.23 -8.67
CA TYR A 49 3.31 -5.42 -7.84
C TYR A 49 4.36 -6.43 -8.28
N TYR A 50 4.67 -7.38 -7.39
CA TYR A 50 5.27 -8.63 -7.80
C TYR A 50 4.12 -9.58 -8.11
N PHE A 51 3.94 -9.92 -9.38
CA PHE A 51 2.87 -10.82 -9.83
C PHE A 51 3.37 -12.25 -9.78
N ILE A 52 2.80 -13.05 -8.90
CA ILE A 52 3.22 -14.45 -8.68
C ILE A 52 2.02 -15.38 -8.75
N SER A 53 2.27 -16.69 -8.89
CA SER A 53 1.20 -17.69 -8.92
C SER A 53 0.64 -17.91 -7.53
N VAL A 54 -0.56 -18.52 -7.47
CA VAL A 54 -1.16 -18.92 -6.20
C VAL A 54 -0.26 -19.92 -5.47
N ASP A 55 0.29 -20.89 -6.21
CA ASP A 55 1.18 -21.90 -5.64
C ASP A 55 2.43 -21.27 -5.02
N GLU A 56 3.05 -20.31 -5.71
CA GLU A 56 4.22 -19.60 -5.19
C GLU A 56 3.85 -18.79 -3.96
N PHE A 57 2.70 -18.12 -3.98
CA PHE A 57 2.25 -17.33 -2.84
C PHE A 57 2.04 -18.22 -1.60
N GLN A 58 1.39 -19.36 -1.77
CA GLN A 58 1.17 -20.31 -0.67
C GLN A 58 2.47 -20.90 -0.14
N GLU A 59 3.42 -21.18 -1.03
CA GLU A 59 4.76 -21.64 -0.64
C GLU A 59 5.46 -20.62 0.25
N ARG A 60 5.38 -19.34 -0.11
CA ARG A 60 5.99 -18.26 0.67
C ARG A 60 5.29 -18.06 2.02
N ILE A 61 3.97 -18.33 2.10
CA ILE A 61 3.28 -18.33 3.40
C ILE A 61 3.85 -19.42 4.30
N LYS A 62 4.02 -20.62 3.76
CA LYS A 62 4.59 -21.76 4.50
C LYS A 62 5.97 -21.45 5.05
N ASN A 63 6.78 -20.74 4.29
CA ASN A 63 8.16 -20.39 4.66
C ASN A 63 8.23 -19.14 5.53
N ASP A 64 7.10 -18.59 5.95
CA ASP A 64 7.02 -17.39 6.81
C ASP A 64 7.73 -16.18 6.19
N GLU A 65 7.60 -16.00 4.89
CA GLU A 65 8.28 -14.93 4.17
C GLU A 65 7.51 -13.60 4.16
N PHE A 66 6.25 -13.59 4.57
CA PHE A 66 5.42 -12.38 4.59
C PHE A 66 5.40 -11.71 5.96
N ILE A 67 5.42 -10.37 5.97
CA ILE A 67 5.11 -9.58 7.16
C ILE A 67 3.63 -9.69 7.45
N GLU A 68 2.82 -9.53 6.39
CA GLU A 68 1.38 -9.68 6.43
C GLU A 68 0.90 -10.15 5.06
N TYR A 69 -0.24 -10.80 5.04
CA TYR A 69 -0.90 -11.18 3.80
C TYR A 69 -2.40 -11.29 4.04
N GLU A 70 -3.17 -11.18 2.97
CA GLU A 70 -4.62 -11.28 3.01
C GLU A 70 -5.13 -12.05 1.81
N GLN A 71 -6.07 -12.97 2.06
CA GLN A 71 -6.84 -13.61 0.99
C GLN A 71 -8.15 -12.84 0.84
N VAL A 72 -8.32 -12.15 -0.28
CA VAL A 72 -9.52 -11.34 -0.52
C VAL A 72 -10.70 -12.23 -0.90
N TYR A 73 -10.44 -13.19 -1.78
CA TYR A 73 -11.35 -14.30 -2.09
C TYR A 73 -10.52 -15.45 -2.63
N GLU A 74 -11.14 -16.62 -2.87
CA GLU A 74 -10.40 -17.80 -3.28
C GLU A 74 -9.48 -17.54 -4.48
N GLY A 75 -8.19 -17.79 -4.29
CA GLY A 75 -7.17 -17.61 -5.31
C GLY A 75 -6.65 -16.20 -5.45
N LEU A 76 -7.19 -15.21 -4.73
CA LEU A 76 -6.70 -13.83 -4.78
C LEU A 76 -6.06 -13.43 -3.47
N TYR A 77 -4.74 -13.28 -3.51
CA TYR A 77 -3.93 -12.89 -2.36
C TYR A 77 -3.19 -11.59 -2.60
N TYR A 78 -2.95 -10.86 -1.52
CA TYR A 78 -2.04 -9.72 -1.48
C TYR A 78 -1.18 -9.85 -0.23
N GLY A 79 0.09 -9.49 -0.32
CA GLY A 79 0.97 -9.55 0.84
C GLY A 79 2.26 -8.77 0.67
N THR A 80 2.90 -8.51 1.81
CA THR A 80 4.16 -7.78 1.87
C THR A 80 5.27 -8.71 2.34
N LEU A 81 6.31 -8.88 1.53
CA LEU A 81 7.44 -9.72 1.87
C LEU A 81 8.38 -9.03 2.85
N LYS A 82 8.88 -9.78 3.82
CA LYS A 82 9.93 -9.32 4.75
C LYS A 82 11.18 -8.90 3.99
N GLU A 83 11.52 -9.62 2.94
CA GLU A 83 12.67 -9.36 2.10
C GLU A 83 12.60 -8.00 1.39
N GLU A 84 11.40 -7.52 1.08
CA GLU A 84 11.21 -6.21 0.45
C GLU A 84 11.75 -5.09 1.33
N ILE A 85 11.44 -5.13 2.62
CA ILE A 85 11.97 -4.15 3.58
C ILE A 85 13.48 -4.26 3.66
N ASN A 86 14.00 -5.48 3.74
CA ASN A 86 15.45 -5.71 3.81
C ASN A 86 16.16 -5.19 2.57
N ARG A 87 15.58 -5.38 1.40
CA ARG A 87 16.15 -4.90 0.13
C ARG A 87 16.29 -3.38 0.12
N ILE A 88 15.22 -2.68 0.53
CA ILE A 88 15.22 -1.21 0.55
C ILE A 88 16.20 -0.67 1.58
N GLU A 89 16.22 -1.26 2.77
CA GLU A 89 17.13 -0.83 3.83
C GLU A 89 18.60 -1.09 3.48
N LYS A 90 18.90 -2.20 2.82
CA LYS A 90 20.26 -2.51 2.34
C LYS A 90 20.74 -1.51 1.30
N ALA A 91 19.82 -0.93 0.52
CA ALA A 91 20.15 0.11 -0.44
C ALA A 91 20.37 1.48 0.21
N GLY A 92 20.29 1.55 1.54
CA GLY A 92 20.47 2.80 2.28
C GLY A 92 19.26 3.73 2.24
N LYS A 93 18.10 3.19 1.87
CA LYS A 93 16.87 3.99 1.74
C LYS A 93 15.89 3.68 2.86
N GLN A 94 14.95 4.60 3.06
CA GLN A 94 13.85 4.43 4.00
C GLN A 94 12.65 3.84 3.27
N VAL A 95 11.94 2.94 3.94
CA VAL A 95 10.80 2.23 3.37
C VAL A 95 9.53 3.09 3.50
N LEU A 96 8.79 3.22 2.39
CA LEU A 96 7.47 3.86 2.39
C LEU A 96 6.39 2.82 2.09
N PHE A 97 5.33 2.85 2.88
CA PHE A 97 4.10 2.11 2.59
C PHE A 97 2.99 3.09 2.26
N ASP A 98 2.26 2.80 1.20
CA ASP A 98 1.09 3.56 0.76
C ASP A 98 -0.12 2.63 0.85
N VAL A 99 -0.86 2.71 1.95
CA VAL A 99 -1.92 1.76 2.28
C VAL A 99 -3.17 2.48 2.77
N ASP A 100 -4.30 1.76 2.83
CA ASP A 100 -5.50 2.28 3.46
C ASP A 100 -5.35 2.30 5.00
N VAL A 101 -6.33 2.86 5.69
CA VAL A 101 -6.26 2.99 7.15
C VAL A 101 -6.15 1.62 7.83
N LYS A 102 -6.95 0.65 7.37
CA LYS A 102 -6.93 -0.69 7.94
C LYS A 102 -5.57 -1.38 7.75
N GLY A 103 -5.01 -1.28 6.55
CA GLY A 103 -3.68 -1.81 6.25
C GLY A 103 -2.60 -1.14 7.06
N GLY A 104 -2.71 0.18 7.24
CA GLY A 104 -1.76 0.94 8.05
C GLY A 104 -1.77 0.54 9.51
N ILE A 105 -2.94 0.34 10.09
CA ILE A 105 -3.08 -0.13 11.47
C ILE A 105 -2.44 -1.51 11.64
N ASN A 106 -2.72 -2.41 10.70
CA ASN A 106 -2.17 -3.76 10.74
C ASN A 106 -0.63 -3.76 10.63
N LEU A 107 -0.08 -3.01 9.71
CA LEU A 107 1.37 -2.89 9.54
C LEU A 107 2.03 -2.29 10.78
N LYS A 108 1.45 -1.24 11.36
CA LYS A 108 1.99 -0.62 12.58
C LYS A 108 2.00 -1.61 13.74
N ARG A 109 0.95 -2.41 13.88
CA ARG A 109 0.88 -3.44 14.92
C ARG A 109 2.00 -4.48 14.74
N LEU A 110 2.26 -4.89 13.50
CA LEU A 110 3.27 -5.90 13.20
C LEU A 110 4.70 -5.37 13.29
N LEU A 111 4.93 -4.13 12.87
CA LEU A 111 6.27 -3.54 12.82
C LEU A 111 6.66 -2.81 14.11
N GLY A 112 5.68 -2.42 14.91
CA GLY A 112 5.93 -1.78 16.21
C GLY A 112 6.77 -0.52 16.10
N ASN A 113 7.83 -0.45 16.92
CA ASN A 113 8.70 0.72 16.99
C ASN A 113 9.60 0.89 15.75
N ARG A 114 9.65 -0.08 14.85
CA ARG A 114 10.40 0.03 13.60
C ARG A 114 9.74 0.96 12.60
N ALA A 115 8.47 1.30 12.80
CA ALA A 115 7.68 2.06 11.84
C ALA A 115 7.03 3.28 12.47
N THR A 116 6.91 4.34 11.69
CA THR A 116 6.17 5.55 12.03
C THR A 116 4.96 5.65 11.11
N SER A 117 3.77 5.78 11.69
CA SER A 117 2.54 5.97 10.92
C SER A 117 2.31 7.45 10.66
N VAL A 118 1.98 7.78 9.42
CA VAL A 118 1.59 9.13 9.02
C VAL A 118 0.18 9.06 8.46
N PHE A 119 -0.76 9.70 9.16
CA PHE A 119 -2.16 9.75 8.73
C PHE A 119 -2.43 11.07 8.03
N ILE A 120 -2.93 11.00 6.81
CA ILE A 120 -3.25 12.18 6.01
C ILE A 120 -4.75 12.42 6.09
N CYS A 121 -5.13 13.55 6.69
CA CYS A 121 -6.53 13.93 6.83
C CYS A 121 -6.92 14.92 5.76
N PRO A 122 -8.07 14.70 5.06
CA PRO A 122 -8.61 15.76 4.21
C PRO A 122 -9.09 16.92 5.08
N PRO A 123 -9.20 18.16 4.53
CA PRO A 123 -9.67 19.31 5.30
C PRO A 123 -11.07 19.14 5.89
N SER A 124 -11.92 18.36 5.23
CA SER A 124 -13.28 18.09 5.70
C SER A 124 -13.84 16.86 4.97
N ILE A 125 -14.94 16.32 5.51
CA ILE A 125 -15.68 15.24 4.85
C ILE A 125 -16.26 15.73 3.52
N ASP A 126 -16.71 16.97 3.47
CA ASP A 126 -17.23 17.56 2.23
C ASP A 126 -16.18 17.66 1.15
N GLU A 127 -14.95 18.04 1.51
CA GLU A 127 -13.84 18.07 0.57
C GLU A 127 -13.47 16.67 0.08
N LEU A 128 -13.48 15.68 0.95
CA LEU A 128 -13.23 14.30 0.57
C LEU A 128 -14.29 13.80 -0.42
N ARG A 129 -15.57 14.09 -0.13
CA ARG A 129 -16.68 13.73 -1.00
C ARG A 129 -16.51 14.36 -2.38
N ARG A 130 -16.16 15.63 -2.43
CA ARG A 130 -15.92 16.38 -3.67
C ARG A 130 -14.81 15.74 -4.49
N ARG A 131 -13.70 15.36 -3.86
CA ARG A 131 -12.57 14.72 -4.54
C ARG A 131 -12.93 13.36 -5.11
N LEU A 132 -13.71 12.57 -4.39
CA LEU A 132 -14.17 11.25 -4.87
C LEU A 132 -15.13 11.38 -6.05
N ILE A 133 -16.04 12.35 -6.00
CA ILE A 133 -16.94 12.65 -7.11
C ILE A 133 -16.15 13.09 -8.34
N GLY A 134 -15.14 13.94 -8.15
CA GLY A 134 -14.29 14.44 -9.22
C GLY A 134 -13.51 13.36 -9.97
N ARG A 135 -13.29 12.18 -9.36
CA ARG A 135 -12.65 11.06 -10.04
C ARG A 135 -13.56 10.40 -11.09
N GLY A 136 -14.88 10.47 -10.89
CA GLY A 136 -15.86 9.97 -11.84
C GLY A 136 -15.95 8.46 -11.99
N ASP A 137 -15.25 7.70 -11.15
CA ASP A 137 -15.16 6.24 -11.25
C ASP A 137 -15.93 5.49 -10.15
N THR A 138 -16.72 6.22 -9.35
CA THR A 138 -17.38 5.65 -8.17
C THR A 138 -18.82 6.17 -8.07
N SER A 139 -19.75 5.27 -7.75
CA SER A 139 -21.16 5.66 -7.52
C SER A 139 -21.31 6.43 -6.21
N PRO A 140 -22.38 7.23 -6.05
CA PRO A 140 -22.63 7.94 -4.79
C PRO A 140 -22.67 7.03 -3.56
N GLU A 141 -23.25 5.84 -3.67
CA GLU A 141 -23.32 4.88 -2.59
C GLU A 141 -21.92 4.40 -2.17
N MET A 142 -21.07 4.15 -3.15
CA MET A 142 -19.69 3.71 -2.88
C MET A 142 -18.86 4.83 -2.27
N ILE A 143 -19.10 6.08 -2.66
CA ILE A 143 -18.43 7.25 -2.08
C ILE A 143 -18.76 7.35 -0.59
N GLU A 144 -20.04 7.22 -0.22
CA GLU A 144 -20.45 7.28 1.18
C GLU A 144 -19.83 6.15 2.01
N LYS A 145 -19.71 4.95 1.44
CA LYS A 145 -19.03 3.82 2.10
C LYS A 145 -17.57 4.12 2.37
N ARG A 146 -16.86 4.75 1.42
CA ARG A 146 -15.45 5.09 1.58
C ARG A 146 -15.22 6.17 2.63
N ILE A 147 -16.19 7.06 2.83
CA ILE A 147 -16.11 8.12 3.83
C ILE A 147 -16.39 7.55 5.23
N ALA A 148 -17.33 6.63 5.32
CA ALA A 148 -17.67 5.98 6.59
C ALA A 148 -16.55 5.04 7.01
#